data_f15d5c91e42b8b77b80d8ff938a15576
#
_entry.id   f15d5c91e42b8b77b80d8ff938a15576
#
_cell.length_a   1.000
_cell.length_b   1.000
_cell.length_c   1.000
_cell.angle_alpha   90.00
_cell.angle_beta   90.00
_cell.angle_gamma   90.00
#
_symmetry.space_group_name_H-M   'P 1'
#
loop_
_entity.id
_entity.type
_entity.pdbx_description
1 polymer ?
#
loop_
_entity_poly.entity_id
_entity_poly.type
_entity_poly.pdbx_seq_one_letter_code
_entity_poly.pdbx_strand_id
1 'polypeptide(L)'
;MRFRLFVTLMLICTSSIAQIPHDDDEFTYNRRLVRTTHSFVPKNGFVPDKETAVAIAYAVAVPVYGKKEIDQETPFRTELQGGVWTVLGTMQCKSCSGGTLVMQIDKASGKILFLIHTK
;
A
#
# COMPACT_ATOMS: atom_id res chain seq x y z
N MET A 1 8.92 -26.51 -77.65
CA MET A 1 9.13 -25.42 -76.68
C MET A 1 8.52 -25.85 -75.38
N ARG A 2 9.33 -26.28 -74.38
CA ARG A 2 8.83 -26.76 -73.08
C ARG A 2 8.98 -25.64 -72.05
N PHE A 3 7.85 -25.06 -71.66
CA PHE A 3 7.81 -24.10 -70.55
C PHE A 3 7.89 -24.87 -69.21
N ARG A 4 9.02 -24.67 -68.48
CA ARG A 4 9.15 -25.16 -67.12
C ARG A 4 8.61 -24.08 -66.17
N LEU A 5 7.47 -24.37 -65.53
CA LEU A 5 6.93 -23.57 -64.47
C LEU A 5 7.73 -23.82 -63.19
N PHE A 6 8.51 -22.83 -62.73
CA PHE A 6 9.16 -22.85 -61.41
C PHE A 6 8.12 -22.38 -60.39
N VAL A 7 7.60 -23.31 -59.58
CA VAL A 7 6.79 -22.98 -58.42
C VAL A 7 7.76 -22.71 -57.28
N THR A 8 7.90 -21.42 -56.91
CA THR A 8 8.68 -21.00 -55.75
C THR A 8 7.80 -21.16 -54.54
N LEU A 9 8.11 -22.17 -53.71
CA LEU A 9 7.45 -22.40 -52.42
C LEU A 9 7.95 -21.37 -51.40
N MET A 10 7.19 -20.30 -51.15
CA MET A 10 7.48 -19.36 -50.07
C MET A 10 7.12 -20.01 -48.71
N LEU A 11 8.16 -20.35 -47.95
CA LEU A 11 8.05 -20.77 -46.57
C LEU A 11 7.68 -19.53 -45.71
N ILE A 12 6.45 -19.40 -45.34
CA ILE A 12 6.01 -18.38 -44.38
C ILE A 12 6.41 -18.87 -43.00
N CYS A 13 7.50 -18.34 -42.49
CA CYS A 13 7.92 -18.55 -41.10
C CYS A 13 7.00 -17.72 -40.19
N THR A 14 5.95 -18.32 -39.66
CA THR A 14 5.10 -17.67 -38.62
C THR A 14 5.88 -17.70 -37.31
N SER A 15 6.53 -16.59 -36.99
CA SER A 15 7.11 -16.35 -35.67
C SER A 15 5.96 -16.25 -34.68
N SER A 16 5.71 -17.30 -33.90
CA SER A 16 4.88 -17.22 -32.71
C SER A 16 5.53 -16.30 -31.71
N ILE A 17 5.12 -15.05 -31.67
CA ILE A 17 5.46 -14.14 -30.58
C ILE A 17 4.77 -14.70 -29.35
N ALA A 18 5.54 -15.30 -28.45
CA ALA A 18 5.05 -15.67 -27.13
C ALA A 18 4.58 -14.36 -26.46
N GLN A 19 3.27 -14.25 -26.28
CA GLN A 19 2.68 -13.12 -25.53
C GLN A 19 3.19 -13.20 -24.11
N ILE A 20 3.92 -12.17 -23.68
CA ILE A 20 4.27 -11.96 -22.28
C ILE A 20 2.94 -11.78 -21.55
N PRO A 21 2.65 -12.54 -20.47
CA PRO A 21 1.44 -12.37 -19.71
C PRO A 21 1.31 -10.90 -19.29
N HIS A 22 0.18 -10.28 -19.60
CA HIS A 22 -0.09 -8.91 -19.21
C HIS A 22 -0.27 -8.85 -17.67
N ASP A 23 0.15 -7.77 -17.03
CA ASP A 23 0.00 -7.51 -15.59
C ASP A 23 -1.42 -7.80 -15.05
N ASP A 24 -2.43 -7.65 -15.89
CA ASP A 24 -3.83 -7.93 -15.56
C ASP A 24 -4.09 -9.39 -15.17
N ASP A 25 -3.33 -10.34 -15.69
CA ASP A 25 -3.49 -11.77 -15.40
C ASP A 25 -2.99 -12.11 -14.00
N GLU A 26 -1.91 -11.49 -13.54
CA GLU A 26 -1.36 -11.67 -12.20
C GLU A 26 -2.32 -11.11 -11.13
N PHE A 27 -2.87 -9.91 -11.33
CA PHE A 27 -3.86 -9.34 -10.41
C PHE A 27 -5.15 -10.15 -10.35
N THR A 28 -5.58 -10.72 -11.48
CA THR A 28 -6.77 -11.58 -11.54
C THR A 28 -6.54 -12.89 -10.80
N TYR A 29 -5.38 -13.51 -10.95
CA TYR A 29 -4.97 -14.69 -10.20
C TYR A 29 -4.93 -14.42 -8.69
N ASN A 30 -4.29 -13.34 -8.27
CA ASN A 30 -4.15 -12.97 -6.87
C ASN A 30 -5.51 -12.61 -6.22
N ARG A 31 -6.43 -11.97 -6.95
CA ARG A 31 -7.81 -11.74 -6.45
C ARG A 31 -8.56 -13.04 -6.19
N ARG A 32 -8.33 -14.09 -6.99
CA ARG A 32 -8.92 -15.41 -6.76
C ARG A 32 -8.32 -16.06 -5.53
N LEU A 33 -6.99 -15.99 -5.39
CA LEU A 33 -6.26 -16.55 -4.26
C LEU A 33 -6.74 -15.97 -2.91
N VAL A 34 -6.93 -14.65 -2.85
CA VAL A 34 -7.44 -13.95 -1.64
C VAL A 34 -8.82 -14.46 -1.20
N ARG A 35 -9.67 -14.90 -2.14
CA ARG A 35 -11.01 -15.42 -1.82
C ARG A 35 -11.01 -16.86 -1.32
N THR A 36 -9.97 -17.63 -1.64
CA THR A 36 -9.93 -19.09 -1.41
C THR A 36 -8.95 -19.51 -0.32
N THR A 37 -8.13 -18.59 0.14
CA THR A 37 -7.04 -18.88 1.09
C THR A 37 -7.22 -18.06 2.38
N HIS A 38 -6.86 -18.66 3.51
CA HIS A 38 -6.81 -17.94 4.78
C HIS A 38 -5.60 -17.00 4.81
N SER A 39 -5.81 -15.77 5.24
CA SER A 39 -4.74 -14.82 5.46
C SER A 39 -3.84 -15.26 6.61
N PHE A 40 -2.53 -15.08 6.46
CA PHE A 40 -1.61 -15.19 7.58
C PHE A 40 -1.87 -14.08 8.60
N VAL A 41 -2.02 -14.45 9.87
CA VAL A 41 -2.17 -13.49 10.97
C VAL A 41 -0.94 -13.58 11.86
N PRO A 42 -0.13 -12.51 11.95
CA PRO A 42 1.05 -12.50 12.81
C PRO A 42 0.67 -12.65 14.28
N LYS A 43 1.46 -13.43 15.05
CA LYS A 43 1.23 -13.62 16.49
C LYS A 43 1.15 -12.29 17.28
N ASN A 44 1.95 -11.32 16.90
CA ASN A 44 2.00 -9.99 17.56
C ASN A 44 1.10 -8.94 16.89
N GLY A 45 0.21 -9.37 15.96
CA GLY A 45 -0.63 -8.47 15.17
C GLY A 45 0.12 -7.88 13.96
N PHE A 46 -0.63 -7.22 13.09
CA PHE A 46 -0.07 -6.54 11.91
C PHE A 46 0.67 -5.26 12.24
N VAL A 47 0.42 -4.67 13.42
CA VAL A 47 1.11 -3.47 13.92
C VAL A 47 1.81 -3.81 15.24
N PRO A 48 2.92 -4.59 15.18
CA PRO A 48 3.55 -5.17 16.36
C PRO A 48 4.19 -4.13 17.29
N ASP A 49 4.68 -3.03 16.74
CA ASP A 49 5.51 -2.02 17.42
C ASP A 49 5.12 -0.58 17.05
N LYS A 50 5.68 0.38 17.78
CA LYS A 50 5.43 1.81 17.59
C LYS A 50 5.95 2.33 16.26
N GLU A 51 7.05 1.78 15.78
CA GLU A 51 7.66 2.16 14.51
C GLU A 51 6.72 1.86 13.35
N THR A 52 6.08 0.70 13.37
CA THR A 52 5.05 0.31 12.40
C THR A 52 3.82 1.22 12.51
N ALA A 53 3.36 1.52 13.73
CA ALA A 53 2.23 2.42 13.95
C ALA A 53 2.51 3.83 13.41
N VAL A 54 3.70 4.37 13.66
CA VAL A 54 4.13 5.68 13.14
C VAL A 54 4.20 5.68 11.61
N ALA A 55 4.78 4.63 11.02
CA ALA A 55 4.88 4.51 9.55
C ALA A 55 3.49 4.50 8.88
N ILE A 56 2.53 3.74 9.44
CA ILE A 56 1.16 3.71 8.96
C ILE A 56 0.50 5.09 9.11
N ALA A 57 0.63 5.71 10.28
CA ALA A 57 0.06 7.03 10.54
C ALA A 57 0.58 8.07 9.56
N TYR A 58 1.88 8.10 9.31
CA TYR A 58 2.49 9.01 8.33
C TYR A 58 1.98 8.75 6.92
N ALA A 59 1.99 7.48 6.47
CA ALA A 59 1.56 7.09 5.13
C ALA A 59 0.08 7.45 4.86
N VAL A 60 -0.77 7.36 5.88
CA VAL A 60 -2.21 7.71 5.78
C VAL A 60 -2.44 9.21 5.88
N ALA A 61 -1.74 9.91 6.78
CA ALA A 61 -1.95 11.32 7.05
C ALA A 61 -1.46 12.23 5.93
N VAL A 62 -0.34 11.92 5.30
CA VAL A 62 0.27 12.73 4.23
C VAL A 62 -0.68 12.97 3.06
N PRO A 63 -1.32 11.98 2.45
CA PRO A 63 -2.26 12.22 1.35
C PRO A 63 -3.54 12.96 1.78
N VAL A 64 -3.89 12.91 3.07
CA VAL A 64 -5.10 13.56 3.60
C VAL A 64 -4.85 15.03 3.96
N TYR A 65 -3.76 15.32 4.65
CA TYR A 65 -3.48 16.65 5.21
C TYR A 65 -2.32 17.39 4.55
N GLY A 66 -1.55 16.70 3.73
CA GLY A 66 -0.38 17.24 3.03
C GLY A 66 0.94 16.97 3.76
N LYS A 67 1.99 16.72 2.96
CA LYS A 67 3.31 16.34 3.48
C LYS A 67 3.93 17.43 4.35
N LYS A 68 3.83 18.69 3.93
CA LYS A 68 4.40 19.84 4.66
C LYS A 68 3.82 19.96 6.06
N GLU A 69 2.51 19.81 6.19
CA GLU A 69 1.80 19.87 7.46
C GLU A 69 2.24 18.75 8.39
N ILE A 70 2.21 17.53 7.89
CA ILE A 70 2.54 16.34 8.67
C ILE A 70 4.03 16.28 9.05
N ASP A 71 4.94 16.73 8.19
CA ASP A 71 6.36 16.82 8.52
C ASP A 71 6.64 17.77 9.71
N GLN A 72 5.86 18.84 9.84
CA GLN A 72 5.98 19.79 10.96
C GLN A 72 5.53 19.21 12.31
N GLU A 73 4.79 18.10 12.28
CA GLU A 73 4.30 17.42 13.49
C GLU A 73 5.15 16.23 13.92
N THR A 74 6.24 15.97 13.22
CA THR A 74 7.19 14.90 13.59
C THR A 74 8.18 15.41 14.64
N PRO A 75 8.68 14.53 15.55
CA PRO A 75 8.36 13.11 15.68
C PRO A 75 6.97 12.85 16.27
N PHE A 76 6.29 11.81 15.80
CA PHE A 76 5.03 11.39 16.37
C PHE A 76 5.23 10.71 17.73
N ARG A 77 4.30 10.95 18.64
CA ARG A 77 4.20 10.26 19.93
C ARG A 77 3.22 9.11 19.82
N THR A 78 3.48 8.03 20.52
CA THR A 78 2.65 6.82 20.47
C THR A 78 2.35 6.28 21.84
N GLU A 79 1.14 5.74 22.00
CA GLU A 79 0.73 4.97 23.17
C GLU A 79 0.00 3.71 22.73
N LEU A 80 0.27 2.60 23.38
CA LEU A 80 -0.49 1.36 23.20
C LEU A 80 -1.35 1.10 24.43
N GLN A 81 -2.68 1.08 24.25
CA GLN A 81 -3.61 0.78 25.30
C GLN A 81 -4.74 -0.12 24.78
N GLY A 82 -5.00 -1.24 25.46
CA GLY A 82 -6.10 -2.13 25.10
C GLY A 82 -6.02 -2.67 23.65
N GLY A 83 -4.81 -2.90 23.13
CA GLY A 83 -4.63 -3.36 21.76
C GLY A 83 -4.83 -2.28 20.68
N VAL A 84 -4.90 -1.01 21.09
CA VAL A 84 -5.06 0.13 20.19
C VAL A 84 -3.82 1.03 20.30
N TRP A 85 -3.16 1.28 19.17
CA TRP A 85 -2.15 2.31 19.04
C TRP A 85 -2.82 3.67 18.87
N THR A 86 -2.49 4.63 19.75
CA THR A 86 -2.80 6.03 19.54
C THR A 86 -1.53 6.75 19.09
N VAL A 87 -1.57 7.37 17.92
CA VAL A 87 -0.47 8.15 17.34
C VAL A 87 -0.87 9.61 17.34
N LEU A 88 -0.02 10.45 17.93
CA LEU A 88 -0.22 11.89 18.07
C LEU A 88 0.90 12.66 17.37
N GLY A 89 0.51 13.67 16.61
CA GLY A 89 1.45 14.68 16.13
C GLY A 89 2.05 15.47 17.29
N THR A 90 3.24 16.02 17.09
CA THR A 90 3.93 16.87 18.06
C THR A 90 3.84 18.32 17.61
N MET A 91 3.31 19.19 18.43
CA MET A 91 3.34 20.63 18.19
C MET A 91 4.74 21.17 18.48
N GLN A 92 5.41 21.66 17.44
CA GLN A 92 6.78 22.15 17.54
C GLN A 92 6.87 23.54 18.18
N CYS A 93 5.78 24.27 18.21
CA CYS A 93 5.73 25.65 18.68
C CYS A 93 4.80 25.77 19.88
N LYS A 94 5.34 26.30 21.03
CA LYS A 94 4.56 26.48 22.27
C LYS A 94 3.52 27.59 22.20
N SER A 95 3.64 28.52 21.25
CA SER A 95 2.78 29.68 21.09
C SER A 95 1.93 29.63 19.84
N CYS A 96 1.96 28.54 19.05
CA CYS A 96 1.16 28.37 17.85
C CYS A 96 -0.25 27.97 18.19
N SER A 97 -1.21 28.61 17.55
CA SER A 97 -2.58 28.14 17.44
C SER A 97 -2.64 27.10 16.33
N GLY A 98 -3.13 25.94 16.63
CA GLY A 98 -3.29 24.88 15.64
C GLY A 98 -3.42 23.53 16.32
N GLY A 99 -3.92 22.58 15.59
CA GLY A 99 -4.05 21.21 16.06
C GLY A 99 -2.91 20.33 15.63
N THR A 100 -3.03 19.09 16.00
CA THR A 100 -2.12 18.03 15.59
C THR A 100 -2.91 16.80 15.17
N LEU A 101 -2.22 15.93 14.43
CA LEU A 101 -2.74 14.61 14.06
C LEU A 101 -3.10 13.79 15.31
N VAL A 102 -4.26 13.16 15.27
CA VAL A 102 -4.65 12.08 16.18
C VAL A 102 -5.13 10.91 15.34
N MET A 103 -4.47 9.77 15.46
CA MET A 103 -4.85 8.55 14.77
C MET A 103 -4.89 7.37 15.74
N GLN A 104 -5.91 6.52 15.60
CA GLN A 104 -5.99 5.26 16.32
C GLN A 104 -5.96 4.09 15.34
N ILE A 105 -5.16 3.09 15.65
CA ILE A 105 -4.91 1.92 14.82
C ILE A 105 -5.07 0.67 15.67
N ASP A 106 -5.90 -0.26 15.22
CA ASP A 106 -5.99 -1.59 15.85
C ASP A 106 -4.69 -2.37 15.65
N LYS A 107 -4.07 -2.77 16.74
CA LYS A 107 -2.79 -3.49 16.73
C LYS A 107 -2.87 -4.82 16.00
N ALA A 108 -3.97 -5.54 16.18
CA ALA A 108 -4.11 -6.88 15.64
C ALA A 108 -4.33 -6.87 14.12
N SER A 109 -5.24 -6.04 13.64
CA SER A 109 -5.68 -6.00 12.24
C SER A 109 -5.04 -4.91 11.38
N GLY A 110 -4.43 -3.88 12.00
CA GLY A 110 -3.95 -2.69 11.30
C GLY A 110 -5.07 -1.74 10.84
N LYS A 111 -6.31 -1.98 11.26
CA LYS A 111 -7.44 -1.14 10.89
C LYS A 111 -7.32 0.26 11.51
N ILE A 112 -7.52 1.30 10.70
CA ILE A 112 -7.64 2.66 11.18
C ILE A 112 -9.02 2.82 11.85
N LEU A 113 -9.00 3.08 13.15
CA LEU A 113 -10.22 3.24 13.96
C LEU A 113 -10.68 4.68 14.05
N PHE A 114 -9.72 5.61 14.01
CA PHE A 114 -9.98 7.03 14.15
C PHE A 114 -8.88 7.85 13.46
N LEU A 115 -9.27 8.95 12.84
CA LEU A 115 -8.35 9.91 12.22
C LEU A 115 -8.96 11.30 12.30
N ILE A 116 -8.24 12.24 12.88
CA ILE A 116 -8.59 13.66 12.90
C ILE A 116 -7.29 14.49 12.95
N HIS A 117 -7.37 15.69 12.40
CA HIS A 117 -6.44 16.78 12.71
C HIS A 117 -7.18 17.78 13.61
N THR A 118 -6.77 17.90 14.85
CA THR A 118 -7.37 18.85 15.79
C THR A 118 -7.07 20.28 15.36
N LYS A 119 -7.90 21.22 15.73
CA LYS A 119 -7.70 22.66 15.45
C LYS A 119 -7.30 23.38 16.71
#